data_b8375b1924b5d59b132b264928bea7e7
#
_entry.id   b8375b1924b5d59b132b264928bea7e7
#
_cell.length_a   1.000
_cell.length_b   1.000
_cell.length_c   1.000
_cell.angle_alpha   90.00
_cell.angle_beta   90.00
_cell.angle_gamma   90.00
#
_symmetry.space_group_name_H-M   'P 1'
#
loop_
_entity.id
_entity.type
_entity.pdbx_description
1 polymer ?
#
loop_
_entity_poly.entity_id
_entity_poly.type
_entity_poly.pdbx_seq_one_letter_code
_entity_poly.pdbx_strand_id
1 'polypeptide(L)'
;MVNLRRRFKRIWTIQTFKALVMLFLWLFVIGIIMLLSFFLYLQRTLPDPESIATRKVGESTKIYDRTGEVLLYDIHGEEKRTIIPWEQMPETIKEATLASEDSDFYNHKGLDLRGIARAFFKDIVNLGVSQGGSTITQQLVKKALLGDERTISRKIKEAVLAIEIERKFTKDEIFWMYLNQIPYGSNAYGIESAAKEFFGKKA
;
A
#
# COMPACT_ATOMS: atom_id res chain seq x y z
N MET A 1 -60.68 -29.30 -19.46
CA MET A 1 -59.53 -28.68 -20.14
C MET A 1 -58.73 -27.62 -19.31
N VAL A 2 -59.32 -26.94 -18.37
CA VAL A 2 -58.65 -25.86 -17.56
C VAL A 2 -57.56 -26.41 -16.61
N ASN A 3 -57.68 -27.61 -16.04
CA ASN A 3 -56.73 -28.18 -15.09
C ASN A 3 -55.37 -28.63 -15.70
N LEU A 4 -55.37 -29.02 -16.98
CA LEU A 4 -54.15 -29.43 -17.67
C LEU A 4 -53.24 -28.24 -17.98
N ARG A 5 -53.78 -27.09 -18.37
CA ARG A 5 -53.01 -25.87 -18.63
C ARG A 5 -52.34 -25.31 -17.36
N ARG A 6 -53.02 -25.40 -16.21
CA ARG A 6 -52.45 -24.97 -14.93
C ARG A 6 -51.32 -25.89 -14.43
N ARG A 7 -51.42 -27.19 -14.63
CA ARG A 7 -50.34 -28.17 -14.33
C ARG A 7 -49.11 -27.95 -15.21
N PHE A 8 -49.32 -27.74 -16.51
CA PHE A 8 -48.22 -27.45 -17.44
C PHE A 8 -47.48 -26.16 -17.10
N LYS A 9 -48.19 -25.07 -16.80
CA LYS A 9 -47.58 -23.82 -16.35
C LYS A 9 -46.76 -24.02 -15.07
N ARG A 10 -47.27 -24.77 -14.12
CA ARG A 10 -46.58 -25.01 -12.84
C ARG A 10 -45.33 -25.88 -13.00
N ILE A 11 -45.34 -26.86 -13.86
CA ILE A 11 -44.15 -27.68 -14.16
C ILE A 11 -43.11 -26.84 -14.91
N TRP A 12 -43.53 -26.01 -15.84
CA TRP A 12 -42.64 -25.12 -16.59
C TRP A 12 -41.98 -24.08 -15.70
N THR A 13 -42.71 -23.47 -14.76
CA THR A 13 -42.13 -22.53 -13.77
C THR A 13 -41.15 -23.21 -12.80
N ILE A 14 -41.38 -24.46 -12.40
CA ILE A 14 -40.46 -25.20 -11.54
C ILE A 14 -39.17 -25.56 -12.29
N GLN A 15 -39.27 -25.97 -13.55
CA GLN A 15 -38.13 -26.30 -14.38
C GLN A 15 -37.28 -25.07 -14.71
N THR A 16 -37.93 -23.94 -15.06
CA THR A 16 -37.21 -22.67 -15.27
C THR A 16 -36.54 -22.17 -14.00
N PHE A 17 -37.19 -22.28 -12.85
CA PHE A 17 -36.58 -21.93 -11.56
C PHE A 17 -35.34 -22.83 -11.24
N LYS A 18 -35.43 -24.13 -11.45
CA LYS A 18 -34.29 -25.05 -11.29
C LYS A 18 -33.14 -24.70 -12.24
N ALA A 19 -33.45 -24.38 -13.49
CA ALA A 19 -32.44 -23.98 -14.48
C ALA A 19 -31.75 -22.66 -14.07
N LEU A 20 -32.49 -21.69 -13.56
CA LEU A 20 -31.91 -20.42 -13.04
C LEU A 20 -31.03 -20.66 -11.81
N VAL A 21 -31.47 -21.50 -10.88
CA VAL A 21 -30.64 -21.86 -9.71
C VAL A 21 -29.37 -22.57 -10.14
N MET A 22 -29.46 -23.52 -11.07
CA MET A 22 -28.27 -24.20 -11.61
C MET A 22 -27.32 -23.23 -12.32
N LEU A 23 -27.86 -22.32 -13.13
CA LEU A 23 -27.07 -21.27 -13.79
C LEU A 23 -26.35 -20.40 -12.77
N PHE A 24 -27.06 -19.96 -11.72
CA PHE A 24 -26.47 -19.18 -10.64
C PHE A 24 -25.35 -19.95 -9.91
N LEU A 25 -25.55 -21.22 -9.61
CA LEU A 25 -24.53 -22.08 -9.01
C LEU A 25 -23.29 -22.23 -9.91
N TRP A 26 -23.49 -22.41 -11.21
CA TRP A 26 -22.36 -22.46 -12.16
C TRP A 26 -21.60 -21.14 -12.23
N LEU A 27 -22.31 -20.03 -12.31
CA LEU A 27 -21.67 -18.69 -12.30
C LEU A 27 -20.90 -18.45 -10.99
N PHE A 28 -21.45 -18.89 -9.87
CA PHE A 28 -20.80 -18.80 -8.57
C PHE A 28 -19.50 -19.63 -8.51
N VAL A 29 -19.55 -20.89 -9.00
CA VAL A 29 -18.36 -21.76 -9.06
C VAL A 29 -17.30 -21.18 -9.99
N ILE A 30 -17.69 -20.67 -11.17
CA ILE A 30 -16.77 -20.01 -12.09
C ILE A 30 -16.15 -18.78 -11.43
N GLY A 31 -16.93 -17.98 -10.71
CA GLY A 31 -16.46 -16.82 -9.95
C GLY A 31 -15.40 -17.20 -8.90
N ILE A 32 -15.62 -18.30 -8.17
CA ILE A 32 -14.65 -18.80 -7.20
C ILE A 32 -13.35 -19.27 -7.90
N ILE A 33 -13.46 -20.00 -9.00
CA ILE A 33 -12.28 -20.47 -9.77
C ILE A 33 -11.49 -19.26 -10.30
N MET A 34 -12.16 -18.24 -10.84
CA MET A 34 -11.51 -17.02 -11.30
C MET A 34 -10.82 -16.29 -10.15
N LEU A 35 -11.46 -16.19 -8.98
CA LEU A 35 -10.89 -15.55 -7.79
C LEU A 35 -9.64 -16.28 -7.31
N LEU A 36 -9.69 -17.61 -7.22
CA LEU A 36 -8.55 -18.44 -6.82
C LEU A 36 -7.40 -18.34 -7.84
N SER A 37 -7.71 -18.41 -9.13
CA SER A 37 -6.71 -18.25 -10.20
C SER A 37 -6.04 -16.88 -10.15
N PHE A 38 -6.82 -15.82 -9.91
CA PHE A 38 -6.32 -14.48 -9.74
C PHE A 38 -5.43 -14.35 -8.50
N PHE A 39 -5.81 -14.97 -7.38
CA PHE A 39 -5.00 -14.98 -6.17
C PHE A 39 -3.66 -15.70 -6.37
N LEU A 40 -3.68 -16.87 -7.03
CA LEU A 40 -2.46 -17.61 -7.37
C LEU A 40 -1.56 -16.83 -8.35
N TYR A 41 -2.16 -16.14 -9.31
CA TYR A 41 -1.43 -15.23 -10.21
C TYR A 41 -0.75 -14.10 -9.43
N LEU A 42 -1.47 -13.47 -8.48
CA LEU A 42 -0.91 -12.43 -7.63
C LEU A 42 0.29 -12.95 -6.83
N GLN A 43 0.16 -14.10 -6.15
CA GLN A 43 1.26 -14.69 -5.37
C GLN A 43 2.54 -14.92 -6.19
N ARG A 44 2.40 -15.28 -7.48
CA ARG A 44 3.56 -15.51 -8.36
C ARG A 44 4.19 -14.22 -8.89
N THR A 45 3.45 -13.14 -8.94
CA THR A 45 3.89 -11.86 -9.53
C THR A 45 4.26 -10.81 -8.50
N LEU A 46 3.98 -11.06 -7.22
CA LEU A 46 4.34 -10.14 -6.15
C LEU A 46 5.84 -10.24 -5.85
N PRO A 47 6.54 -9.11 -5.69
CA PRO A 47 7.89 -9.10 -5.16
C PRO A 47 7.89 -9.60 -3.71
N ASP A 48 9.03 -10.16 -3.29
CA ASP A 48 9.19 -10.60 -1.91
C ASP A 48 9.11 -9.41 -0.94
N PRO A 49 8.19 -9.41 0.03
CA PRO A 49 8.09 -8.35 1.04
C PRO A 49 9.38 -8.16 1.85
N GLU A 50 10.16 -9.22 2.09
CA GLU A 50 11.42 -9.14 2.84
C GLU A 50 12.49 -8.36 2.09
N SER A 51 12.35 -8.26 0.78
CA SER A 51 13.27 -7.46 -0.04
C SER A 51 13.30 -5.98 0.35
N ILE A 52 12.26 -5.44 0.99
CA ILE A 52 12.27 -4.07 1.52
C ILE A 52 13.32 -3.90 2.60
N ALA A 53 13.41 -4.85 3.54
CA ALA A 53 14.36 -4.78 4.64
C ALA A 53 15.79 -5.16 4.22
N THR A 54 15.92 -6.09 3.26
CA THR A 54 17.23 -6.60 2.81
C THR A 54 17.78 -5.84 1.61
N ARG A 55 16.96 -5.03 0.94
CA ARG A 55 17.39 -4.22 -0.19
C ARG A 55 18.57 -3.34 0.29
N LYS A 56 19.74 -3.56 -0.28
CA LYS A 56 20.85 -2.62 -0.14
C LYS A 56 20.44 -1.31 -0.81
N VAL A 57 19.82 -0.47 -0.02
CA VAL A 57 19.44 0.87 -0.45
C VAL A 57 20.76 1.63 -0.59
N GLY A 58 21.05 2.10 -1.80
CA GLY A 58 22.28 2.88 -2.02
C GLY A 58 22.25 4.12 -1.12
N GLU A 59 23.16 4.15 -0.15
CA GLU A 59 23.38 5.34 0.65
C GLU A 59 24.39 6.24 -0.04
N SER A 60 24.29 7.55 0.21
CA SER A 60 25.29 8.51 -0.24
C SER A 60 26.61 8.27 0.49
N THR A 61 27.69 8.24 -0.26
CA THR A 61 29.05 8.19 0.32
C THR A 61 29.50 9.60 0.68
N LYS A 62 29.72 9.84 1.96
CA LYS A 62 30.14 11.14 2.47
C LYS A 62 31.64 11.19 2.71
N ILE A 63 32.30 12.19 2.18
CA ILE A 63 33.72 12.46 2.36
C ILE A 63 33.84 13.67 3.30
N TYR A 64 34.47 13.45 4.43
CA TYR A 64 34.71 14.49 5.42
C TYR A 64 36.16 14.96 5.37
N ASP A 65 36.42 16.10 5.98
CA ASP A 65 37.79 16.58 6.24
C ASP A 65 38.50 15.69 7.25
N ARG A 66 39.78 16.02 7.56
CA ARG A 66 40.59 15.25 8.51
C ARG A 66 39.99 15.21 9.90
N THR A 67 39.21 16.21 10.29
CA THR A 67 38.58 16.29 11.63
C THR A 67 37.28 15.49 11.69
N GLY A 68 36.68 15.13 10.56
CA GLY A 68 35.38 14.48 10.49
C GLY A 68 34.19 15.41 10.72
N GLU A 69 34.43 16.71 10.85
CA GLU A 69 33.37 17.69 11.14
C GLU A 69 32.82 18.38 9.90
N VAL A 70 33.68 18.63 8.89
CA VAL A 70 33.29 19.33 7.68
C VAL A 70 33.04 18.32 6.56
N LEU A 71 31.79 18.28 6.06
CA LEU A 71 31.46 17.49 4.88
C LEU A 71 32.05 18.18 3.64
N LEU A 72 33.04 17.52 3.01
CA LEU A 72 33.70 18.03 1.81
C LEU A 72 32.97 17.64 0.54
N TYR A 73 32.45 16.42 0.48
CA TYR A 73 31.73 15.93 -0.70
C TYR A 73 30.71 14.86 -0.33
N ASP A 74 29.58 14.89 -1.03
CA ASP A 74 28.51 13.89 -0.91
C ASP A 74 28.35 13.20 -2.28
N ILE A 75 28.85 11.97 -2.39
CA ILE A 75 28.76 11.16 -3.59
C ILE A 75 27.46 10.37 -3.51
N HIS A 76 26.51 10.70 -4.35
CA HIS A 76 25.25 9.98 -4.48
C HIS A 76 25.00 9.66 -5.95
N GLY A 77 24.22 8.59 -6.21
CA GLY A 77 23.68 8.32 -7.55
C GLY A 77 22.51 9.27 -7.87
N GLU A 78 21.46 8.72 -8.42
CA GLU A 78 20.22 9.50 -8.68
C GLU A 78 19.46 9.86 -7.37
N GLU A 79 19.73 9.14 -6.27
CA GLU A 79 19.04 9.29 -4.99
C GLU A 79 20.01 9.77 -3.90
N LYS A 80 19.70 10.87 -3.25
CA LYS A 80 20.38 11.32 -2.03
C LYS A 80 19.72 10.63 -0.84
N ARG A 81 20.42 9.74 -0.14
CA ARG A 81 19.89 9.00 1.00
C ARG A 81 20.85 8.89 2.15
N THR A 82 20.33 9.16 3.32
CA THR A 82 21.01 8.93 4.60
C THR A 82 20.01 8.23 5.51
N ILE A 83 20.34 7.01 5.92
CA ILE A 83 19.50 6.24 6.84
C ILE A 83 19.86 6.64 8.26
N ILE A 84 18.85 6.91 9.09
CA ILE A 84 19.01 7.14 10.52
C ILE A 84 18.31 6.06 11.33
N PRO A 85 18.92 5.62 12.46
CA PRO A 85 18.30 4.67 13.36
C PRO A 85 16.97 5.19 13.94
N TRP A 86 16.10 4.28 14.34
CA TRP A 86 14.80 4.62 14.92
C TRP A 86 14.90 5.52 16.14
N GLU A 87 15.89 5.26 16.99
CA GLU A 87 16.14 5.98 18.24
C GLU A 87 16.62 7.43 18.01
N GLN A 88 17.16 7.71 16.83
CA GLN A 88 17.63 9.05 16.45
C GLN A 88 16.55 9.86 15.73
N MET A 89 15.40 9.25 15.40
CA MET A 89 14.29 9.97 14.78
C MET A 89 13.53 10.81 15.81
N PRO A 90 13.42 12.13 15.60
CA PRO A 90 12.68 13.00 16.50
C PRO A 90 11.21 12.58 16.61
N GLU A 91 10.68 12.58 17.82
CA GLU A 91 9.28 12.20 18.06
C GLU A 91 8.31 13.14 17.33
N THR A 92 8.64 14.43 17.28
CA THR A 92 7.84 15.43 16.54
C THR A 92 7.67 15.10 15.06
N ILE A 93 8.68 14.52 14.42
CA ILE A 93 8.60 14.07 13.01
C ILE A 93 7.67 12.87 12.89
N LYS A 94 7.78 11.91 13.82
CA LYS A 94 6.90 10.74 13.84
C LYS A 94 5.45 11.15 14.01
N GLU A 95 5.16 11.99 15.02
CA GLU A 95 3.81 12.51 15.29
C GLU A 95 3.25 13.32 14.09
N ALA A 96 4.04 14.21 13.51
CA ALA A 96 3.61 15.01 12.36
C ALA A 96 3.30 14.13 11.14
N THR A 97 4.13 13.10 10.88
CA THR A 97 3.89 12.17 9.78
C THR A 97 2.63 11.34 10.01
N LEU A 98 2.44 10.80 11.22
CA LEU A 98 1.21 10.08 11.57
C LEU A 98 -0.03 10.96 11.42
N ALA A 99 0.01 12.17 11.92
CA ALA A 99 -1.11 13.10 11.85
C ALA A 99 -1.49 13.48 10.41
N SER A 100 -0.49 13.62 9.53
CA SER A 100 -0.72 14.03 8.13
C SER A 100 -1.05 12.89 7.19
N GLU A 101 -0.42 11.72 7.36
CA GLU A 101 -0.50 10.62 6.40
C GLU A 101 -1.42 9.49 6.84
N ASP A 102 -1.40 9.12 8.12
CA ASP A 102 -2.13 7.96 8.62
C ASP A 102 -2.30 8.00 10.14
N SER A 103 -3.26 8.81 10.61
CA SER A 103 -3.48 9.01 12.03
C SER A 103 -3.92 7.75 12.81
N ASP A 104 -4.40 6.72 12.11
CA ASP A 104 -4.84 5.45 12.70
C ASP A 104 -3.86 4.30 12.44
N PHE A 105 -2.62 4.63 12.02
CA PHE A 105 -1.60 3.68 11.59
C PHE A 105 -1.40 2.50 12.54
N TYR A 106 -1.31 2.74 13.83
CA TYR A 106 -1.07 1.71 14.83
C TYR A 106 -2.26 0.77 15.08
N ASN A 107 -3.46 1.13 14.63
CA ASN A 107 -4.69 0.39 14.93
C ASN A 107 -5.18 -0.52 13.80
N HIS A 108 -4.74 -0.28 12.56
CA HIS A 108 -5.12 -1.13 11.42
C HIS A 108 -3.99 -2.11 11.03
N LYS A 109 -4.29 -3.06 10.13
CA LYS A 109 -3.36 -4.09 9.63
C LYS A 109 -3.08 -3.90 8.13
N GLY A 110 -2.41 -2.81 7.78
CA GLY A 110 -2.02 -2.49 6.40
C GLY A 110 -3.07 -1.72 5.59
N LEU A 111 -4.35 -1.90 5.88
CA LEU A 111 -5.46 -1.20 5.24
C LEU A 111 -6.34 -0.53 6.29
N ASP A 112 -6.57 0.76 6.17
CA ASP A 112 -7.58 1.47 6.96
C ASP A 112 -8.95 1.39 6.28
N LEU A 113 -9.70 0.32 6.57
CA LEU A 113 -11.04 0.14 6.01
C LEU A 113 -12.02 1.24 6.45
N ARG A 114 -11.84 1.81 7.65
CA ARG A 114 -12.66 2.91 8.14
C ARG A 114 -12.35 4.21 7.40
N GLY A 115 -11.07 4.49 7.19
CA GLY A 115 -10.61 5.62 6.40
C GLY A 115 -11.07 5.53 4.94
N ILE A 116 -10.97 4.34 4.33
CA ILE A 116 -11.47 4.09 2.96
C ILE A 116 -12.98 4.35 2.89
N ALA A 117 -13.76 3.81 3.83
CA ALA A 117 -15.20 4.06 3.86
C ALA A 117 -15.52 5.55 4.03
N ARG A 118 -14.83 6.23 4.95
CA ARG A 118 -14.98 7.67 5.19
C ARG A 118 -14.64 8.50 3.95
N ALA A 119 -13.53 8.19 3.27
CA ALA A 119 -13.14 8.85 2.03
C ALA A 119 -14.20 8.66 0.94
N PHE A 120 -14.68 7.43 0.76
CA PHE A 120 -15.72 7.11 -0.22
C PHE A 120 -17.01 7.90 0.01
N PHE A 121 -17.48 7.99 1.27
CA PHE A 121 -18.66 8.81 1.59
C PHE A 121 -18.42 10.32 1.35
N LYS A 122 -17.23 10.83 1.69
CA LYS A 122 -16.86 12.23 1.40
C LYS A 122 -16.85 12.53 -0.09
N ASP A 123 -16.29 11.62 -0.90
CA ASP A 123 -16.21 11.79 -2.36
C ASP A 123 -17.59 11.83 -3.01
N ILE A 124 -18.52 11.01 -2.52
CA ILE A 124 -19.92 11.03 -2.97
C ILE A 124 -20.61 12.34 -2.63
N VAL A 125 -20.39 12.86 -1.40
CA VAL A 125 -21.07 14.07 -0.92
C VAL A 125 -20.48 15.34 -1.55
N ASN A 126 -19.16 15.40 -1.74
CA ASN A 126 -18.46 16.62 -2.17
C ASN A 126 -18.13 16.66 -3.67
N LEU A 127 -18.58 15.67 -4.46
CA LEU A 127 -18.29 15.58 -5.91
C LEU A 127 -16.80 15.76 -6.27
N GLY A 128 -15.89 15.44 -5.35
CA GLY A 128 -14.45 15.60 -5.53
C GLY A 128 -13.68 14.40 -5.01
N VAL A 129 -12.54 14.10 -5.65
CA VAL A 129 -11.63 13.03 -5.21
C VAL A 129 -10.90 13.51 -3.96
N SER A 130 -11.23 12.94 -2.80
CA SER A 130 -10.54 13.21 -1.53
C SER A 130 -9.15 12.57 -1.57
N GLN A 131 -8.11 13.35 -1.29
CA GLN A 131 -6.78 12.82 -1.02
C GLN A 131 -6.79 12.17 0.37
N GLY A 132 -6.18 10.97 0.53
CA GLY A 132 -5.86 10.44 1.84
C GLY A 132 -6.39 9.04 2.21
N GLY A 133 -6.75 8.20 1.24
CA GLY A 133 -7.20 6.83 1.52
C GLY A 133 -6.12 5.75 1.53
N SER A 134 -4.83 6.10 1.39
CA SER A 134 -3.73 5.11 1.39
C SER A 134 -2.94 5.20 2.70
N THR A 135 -2.72 4.05 3.33
CA THR A 135 -1.97 3.95 4.59
C THR A 135 -0.46 4.12 4.38
N ILE A 136 0.27 4.39 5.46
CA ILE A 136 1.75 4.43 5.47
C ILE A 136 2.33 3.14 4.87
N THR A 137 1.80 1.96 5.27
CA THR A 137 2.25 0.67 4.74
C THR A 137 2.01 0.56 3.23
N GLN A 138 0.87 1.00 2.72
CA GLN A 138 0.58 1.02 1.29
C GLN A 138 1.52 1.96 0.52
N GLN A 139 1.81 3.14 1.08
CA GLN A 139 2.74 4.09 0.47
C GLN A 139 4.17 3.53 0.42
N LEU A 140 4.63 2.87 1.50
CA LEU A 140 5.92 2.19 1.54
C LEU A 140 6.02 1.13 0.45
N VAL A 141 5.03 0.23 0.35
CA VAL A 141 4.96 -0.81 -0.69
C VAL A 141 5.01 -0.21 -2.09
N LYS A 142 4.20 0.81 -2.32
CA LYS A 142 4.15 1.49 -3.60
C LYS A 142 5.53 2.01 -4.02
N LYS A 143 6.20 2.73 -3.12
CA LYS A 143 7.47 3.40 -3.42
C LYS A 143 8.67 2.45 -3.44
N ALA A 144 8.67 1.44 -2.57
CA ALA A 144 9.80 0.51 -2.47
C ALA A 144 9.72 -0.67 -3.47
N LEU A 145 8.52 -1.16 -3.81
CA LEU A 145 8.35 -2.41 -4.56
C LEU A 145 7.63 -2.30 -5.90
N LEU A 146 6.65 -1.41 -6.04
CA LEU A 146 5.71 -1.46 -7.17
C LEU A 146 5.87 -0.32 -8.18
N GLY A 147 6.51 0.80 -7.80
CA GLY A 147 6.61 1.99 -8.64
C GLY A 147 5.30 2.81 -8.73
N ASP A 148 5.31 3.83 -9.60
CA ASP A 148 4.28 4.89 -9.64
C ASP A 148 3.18 4.69 -10.70
N GLU A 149 3.16 3.56 -11.43
CA GLU A 149 2.12 3.30 -12.42
C GLU A 149 0.71 3.36 -11.81
N ARG A 150 -0.21 4.07 -12.49
CA ARG A 150 -1.58 4.25 -12.00
C ARG A 150 -2.52 3.21 -12.60
N THR A 151 -2.45 1.96 -12.12
CA THR A 151 -3.33 0.87 -12.56
C THR A 151 -4.10 0.26 -11.40
N ILE A 152 -5.29 -0.28 -11.70
CA ILE A 152 -6.08 -1.02 -10.69
C ILE A 152 -5.30 -2.26 -10.23
N SER A 153 -4.63 -2.95 -11.14
CA SER A 153 -3.79 -4.12 -10.81
C SER A 153 -2.71 -3.77 -9.78
N ARG A 154 -2.01 -2.65 -9.98
CA ARG A 154 -1.03 -2.16 -9.00
C ARG A 154 -1.67 -1.89 -7.63
N LYS A 155 -2.86 -1.26 -7.61
CA LYS A 155 -3.55 -0.95 -6.33
C LYS A 155 -3.96 -2.20 -5.57
N ILE A 156 -4.34 -3.27 -6.28
CA ILE A 156 -4.62 -4.57 -5.65
C ILE A 156 -3.33 -5.20 -5.10
N LYS A 157 -2.24 -5.19 -5.88
CA LYS A 157 -0.93 -5.68 -5.42
C LYS A 157 -0.44 -4.92 -4.19
N GLU A 158 -0.58 -3.60 -4.18
CA GLU A 158 -0.27 -2.73 -3.04
C GLU A 158 -1.04 -3.14 -1.78
N ALA A 159 -2.34 -3.39 -1.90
CA ALA A 159 -3.16 -3.82 -0.77
C ALA A 159 -2.74 -5.19 -0.22
N VAL A 160 -2.47 -6.16 -1.10
CA VAL A 160 -2.03 -7.51 -0.70
C VAL A 160 -0.67 -7.45 -0.02
N LEU A 161 0.31 -6.75 -0.62
CA LEU A 161 1.65 -6.60 -0.04
C LEU A 161 1.64 -5.83 1.28
N ALA A 162 0.78 -4.81 1.41
CA ALA A 162 0.65 -4.09 2.67
C ALA A 162 0.20 -5.01 3.82
N ILE A 163 -0.75 -5.92 3.56
CA ILE A 163 -1.17 -6.92 4.56
C ILE A 163 -0.05 -7.90 4.87
N GLU A 164 0.73 -8.32 3.88
CA GLU A 164 1.85 -9.25 4.09
C GLU A 164 2.99 -8.61 4.89
N ILE A 165 3.32 -7.36 4.63
CA ILE A 165 4.32 -6.60 5.38
C ILE A 165 3.91 -6.46 6.84
N GLU A 166 2.65 -6.13 7.12
CA GLU A 166 2.13 -6.04 8.49
C GLU A 166 2.09 -7.38 9.26
N ARG A 167 2.23 -8.50 8.54
CA ARG A 167 2.39 -9.81 9.18
C ARG A 167 3.84 -10.15 9.53
N LYS A 168 4.79 -9.56 8.79
CA LYS A 168 6.22 -9.88 8.90
C LYS A 168 6.98 -8.89 9.76
N PHE A 169 6.56 -7.63 9.79
CA PHE A 169 7.23 -6.53 10.46
C PHE A 169 6.34 -5.87 11.50
N THR A 170 6.95 -5.36 12.55
CA THR A 170 6.27 -4.53 13.55
C THR A 170 5.91 -3.16 12.97
N LYS A 171 4.99 -2.46 13.60
CA LYS A 171 4.60 -1.10 13.21
C LYS A 171 5.77 -0.13 13.20
N ASP A 172 6.63 -0.21 14.19
CA ASP A 172 7.81 0.65 14.30
C ASP A 172 8.84 0.37 13.20
N GLU A 173 9.04 -0.91 12.83
CA GLU A 173 9.90 -1.29 11.70
C GLU A 173 9.33 -0.77 10.37
N ILE A 174 8.02 -0.91 10.14
CA ILE A 174 7.35 -0.40 8.94
C ILE A 174 7.50 1.12 8.87
N PHE A 175 7.26 1.81 9.98
CA PHE A 175 7.34 3.25 10.03
C PHE A 175 8.77 3.77 9.87
N TRP A 176 9.73 3.08 10.46
CA TRP A 176 11.16 3.34 10.25
C TRP A 176 11.55 3.19 8.77
N MET A 177 11.14 2.09 8.12
CA MET A 177 11.38 1.88 6.70
C MET A 177 10.73 2.98 5.87
N TYR A 178 9.52 3.38 6.19
CA TYR A 178 8.80 4.46 5.51
C TYR A 178 9.58 5.77 5.59
N LEU A 179 9.93 6.24 6.79
CA LEU A 179 10.63 7.50 7.01
C LEU A 179 12.01 7.56 6.36
N ASN A 180 12.69 6.41 6.21
CA ASN A 180 14.00 6.33 5.55
C ASN A 180 13.95 6.11 4.03
N GLN A 181 12.83 5.63 3.47
CA GLN A 181 12.81 5.18 2.08
C GLN A 181 11.97 6.03 1.15
N ILE A 182 10.98 6.77 1.64
CA ILE A 182 10.11 7.54 0.76
C ILE A 182 10.83 8.76 0.18
N PRO A 183 10.48 9.17 -1.06
CA PRO A 183 10.96 10.41 -1.64
C PRO A 183 10.23 11.62 -1.07
N TYR A 184 10.98 12.63 -0.67
CA TYR A 184 10.46 13.92 -0.21
C TYR A 184 10.58 15.05 -1.25
N GLY A 185 11.07 14.75 -2.43
CA GLY A 185 11.35 15.72 -3.50
C GLY A 185 12.84 16.04 -3.62
N SER A 186 13.22 16.79 -4.65
CA SER A 186 14.64 17.20 -4.93
C SER A 186 15.64 16.03 -4.85
N ASN A 187 15.24 14.82 -5.27
CA ASN A 187 16.01 13.59 -5.13
C ASN A 187 16.40 13.22 -3.68
N ALA A 188 15.78 13.86 -2.67
CA ALA A 188 15.96 13.52 -1.27
C ALA A 188 15.08 12.34 -0.87
N TYR A 189 15.71 11.24 -0.53
CA TYR A 189 15.06 10.03 -0.04
C TYR A 189 15.34 9.86 1.46
N GLY A 190 14.28 9.65 2.22
CA GLY A 190 14.33 9.60 3.67
C GLY A 190 14.41 10.96 4.34
N ILE A 191 13.98 10.98 5.60
CA ILE A 191 13.76 12.21 6.37
C ILE A 191 15.04 13.00 6.63
N GLU A 192 16.16 12.32 6.88
CA GLU A 192 17.46 12.97 7.13
C GLU A 192 17.97 13.73 5.89
N SER A 193 17.82 13.09 4.70
CA SER A 193 18.20 13.75 3.44
C SER A 193 17.28 14.93 3.13
N ALA A 194 15.99 14.78 3.41
CA ALA A 194 15.02 15.85 3.25
C ALA A 194 15.29 17.02 4.20
N ALA A 195 15.60 16.75 5.47
CA ALA A 195 15.95 17.79 6.45
C ALA A 195 17.17 18.59 6.01
N LYS A 196 18.19 17.91 5.50
CA LYS A 196 19.40 18.58 4.97
C LYS A 196 19.11 19.38 3.70
N GLU A 197 18.37 18.79 2.75
CA GLU A 197 18.09 19.42 1.47
C GLU A 197 17.25 20.71 1.62
N PHE A 198 16.21 20.66 2.46
CA PHE A 198 15.26 21.76 2.56
C PHE A 198 15.57 22.76 3.69
N PHE A 199 16.21 22.30 4.75
CA PHE A 199 16.44 23.12 5.95
C PHE A 199 17.92 23.31 6.30
N GLY A 200 18.84 22.58 5.63
CA GLY A 200 20.26 22.62 5.93
C GLY A 200 20.62 22.06 7.31
N LYS A 201 19.74 21.28 7.94
CA LYS A 201 19.86 20.74 9.29
C LYS A 201 19.68 19.23 9.30
N LYS A 202 20.12 18.58 10.37
CA LYS A 202 19.75 17.19 10.63
C LYS A 202 18.26 17.09 10.99
N ALA A 203 17.67 15.93 10.74
CA ALA A 203 16.29 15.66 11.12
C ALA A 203 16.12 15.63 12.63
#